data_5e1dfa43a7fa823d391bdd9446cbe217
#
_entry.id   5e1dfa43a7fa823d391bdd9446cbe217
#
_cell.length_a   1.000
_cell.length_b   1.000
_cell.length_c   1.000
_cell.angle_alpha   90.00
_cell.angle_beta   90.00
_cell.angle_gamma   90.00
#
_symmetry.space_group_name_H-M   'P 1'
#
loop_
_entity.id
_entity.type
_entity.pdbx_description
1 polymer ?
#
loop_
_entity_poly.entity_id
_entity_poly.type
_entity_poly.pdbx_seq_one_letter_code
_entity_poly.pdbx_strand_id
1 'polypeptide(L)'
;PGLRMAITSDESKMINFNDKPKVILSASGMCEAGRIRHHLKHNLWRKDSTILFVGYQVPGTLGNMLLNGAKEVKLFGETIEVQAKIENLPGISGHADVNQLTKWVSMFDPKPKRVFIVHGEDKVTEQFAAHIHEELGLEAYAPFSGDAFDLLTGACVAQGSREAVEKKSTRAVNNIFARLV
;
A
#
# COMPACT_ATOMS: atom_id res chain seq x y z
N PRO A 1 27.70 4.49 15.10
CA PRO A 1 27.04 5.65 15.64
C PRO A 1 25.70 5.80 14.97
N GLY A 2 24.60 5.87 15.67
CA GLY A 2 23.42 6.51 15.21
C GLY A 2 22.14 5.70 15.07
N LEU A 3 22.12 4.43 14.70
CA LEU A 3 20.88 3.67 14.63
C LEU A 3 20.43 3.25 16.04
N ARG A 4 19.20 3.62 16.39
CA ARG A 4 18.53 3.20 17.62
C ARG A 4 17.20 2.56 17.29
N MET A 5 16.88 1.45 17.91
CA MET A 5 15.59 0.78 17.76
C MET A 5 14.70 1.11 18.94
N ALA A 6 13.52 1.67 18.69
CA ALA A 6 12.47 1.82 19.69
C ALA A 6 11.61 0.55 19.70
N ILE A 7 11.78 -0.29 20.69
CA ILE A 7 11.08 -1.57 20.81
C ILE A 7 9.68 -1.33 21.38
N THR A 8 9.57 -0.53 22.44
CA THR A 8 8.30 -0.22 23.09
C THR A 8 7.60 0.99 22.48
N SER A 9 6.30 1.11 22.74
CA SER A 9 5.52 2.29 22.33
C SER A 9 5.99 3.56 23.04
N ASP A 10 6.43 3.45 24.29
CA ASP A 10 6.89 4.60 25.07
C ASP A 10 8.24 5.10 24.60
N GLU A 11 9.17 4.23 24.25
CA GLU A 11 10.42 4.62 23.58
C GLU A 11 10.14 5.35 22.27
N SER A 12 9.17 4.86 21.47
CA SER A 12 8.76 5.50 20.22
C SER A 12 8.15 6.90 20.47
N LYS A 13 7.32 7.05 21.51
CA LYS A 13 6.75 8.36 21.88
C LYS A 13 7.85 9.36 22.28
N MET A 14 8.85 8.92 23.05
CA MET A 14 9.95 9.76 23.49
C MET A 14 10.77 10.38 22.34
N ILE A 15 10.78 9.73 21.15
CA ILE A 15 11.44 10.29 19.96
C ILE A 15 10.85 11.65 19.59
N ASN A 16 9.53 11.85 19.76
CA ASN A 16 8.83 13.07 19.38
C ASN A 16 9.18 14.27 20.30
N PHE A 17 9.65 14.02 21.51
CA PHE A 17 10.03 15.05 22.49
C PHE A 17 11.53 15.38 22.46
N ASN A 18 12.26 14.82 21.54
CA ASN A 18 13.68 15.10 21.36
C ASN A 18 13.88 16.00 20.14
N ASP A 19 14.35 17.23 20.35
CA ASP A 19 14.51 18.24 19.28
C ASP A 19 15.80 18.10 18.46
N LYS A 20 16.67 17.13 18.78
CA LYS A 20 17.86 16.90 17.96
C LYS A 20 17.48 16.41 16.55
N PRO A 21 18.16 16.90 15.50
CA PRO A 21 17.97 16.42 14.15
C PRO A 21 18.10 14.91 14.07
N LYS A 22 17.13 14.24 13.42
CA LYS A 22 17.06 12.79 13.31
C LYS A 22 16.28 12.33 12.10
N VAL A 23 16.49 11.09 11.68
CA VAL A 23 15.65 10.37 10.74
C VAL A 23 14.85 9.33 11.51
N ILE A 24 13.54 9.29 11.31
CA ILE A 24 12.63 8.31 11.92
C ILE A 24 12.17 7.35 10.83
N LEU A 25 12.49 6.07 10.96
CA LEU A 25 11.98 5.01 10.11
C LEU A 25 10.83 4.31 10.85
N SER A 26 9.64 4.37 10.30
CA SER A 26 8.44 3.81 10.94
C SER A 26 7.49 3.20 9.92
N ALA A 27 6.89 2.08 10.27
CA ALA A 27 5.75 1.48 9.57
C ALA A 27 4.42 2.04 10.17
N SER A 28 3.31 2.00 9.45
CA SER A 28 3.06 1.40 8.15
C SER A 28 3.32 2.39 7.00
N GLY A 29 3.71 1.87 5.82
CA GLY A 29 4.09 2.70 4.67
C GLY A 29 2.98 3.61 4.15
N MET A 30 1.71 3.23 4.27
CA MET A 30 0.55 4.03 3.83
C MET A 30 -0.02 4.95 4.91
N CYS A 31 0.60 5.00 6.08
CA CYS A 31 0.24 5.84 7.22
C CYS A 31 -1.16 5.56 7.83
N GLU A 32 -1.78 4.42 7.51
CA GLU A 32 -3.13 4.08 8.02
C GLU A 32 -3.11 3.46 9.42
N ALA A 33 -2.00 2.88 9.84
CA ALA A 33 -1.86 2.21 11.12
C ALA A 33 -0.46 2.40 11.71
N GLY A 34 -0.28 1.96 12.96
CA GLY A 34 1.02 1.88 13.60
C GLY A 34 1.58 3.21 14.11
N ARG A 35 2.82 3.16 14.55
CA ARG A 35 3.52 4.26 15.23
C ARG A 35 3.75 5.47 14.32
N ILE A 36 3.82 5.27 13.01
CA ILE A 36 3.98 6.36 12.05
C ILE A 36 2.92 7.45 12.22
N ARG A 37 1.69 7.09 12.55
CA ARG A 37 0.60 8.06 12.75
C ARG A 37 0.88 9.02 13.91
N HIS A 38 1.50 8.53 14.99
CA HIS A 38 1.93 9.37 16.11
C HIS A 38 3.07 10.29 15.71
N HIS A 39 4.05 9.78 14.96
CA HIS A 39 5.15 10.61 14.45
C HIS A 39 4.62 11.68 13.48
N LEU A 40 3.68 11.35 12.60
CA LEU A 40 3.04 12.33 11.71
C LEU A 40 2.29 13.41 12.49
N LYS A 41 1.51 13.03 13.52
CA LYS A 41 0.81 14.02 14.37
C LYS A 41 1.76 15.05 14.97
N HIS A 42 2.96 14.65 15.37
CA HIS A 42 3.94 15.52 16.02
C HIS A 42 4.84 16.27 15.05
N ASN A 43 4.89 15.89 13.76
CA ASN A 43 5.85 16.44 12.82
C ASN A 43 5.22 17.10 11.57
N LEU A 44 3.97 16.82 11.21
CA LEU A 44 3.34 17.38 10.01
C LEU A 44 3.19 18.92 10.06
N TRP A 45 2.96 19.50 11.23
CA TRP A 45 2.82 20.94 11.41
C TRP A 45 4.15 21.69 11.48
N ARG A 46 5.28 20.98 11.50
CA ARG A 46 6.62 21.55 11.62
C ARG A 46 7.21 21.84 10.24
N LYS A 47 7.54 23.09 9.97
CA LYS A 47 8.17 23.54 8.70
C LYS A 47 9.56 22.97 8.47
N ASP A 48 10.26 22.61 9.53
CA ASP A 48 11.61 22.05 9.52
C ASP A 48 11.63 20.52 9.36
N SER A 49 10.46 19.90 9.26
CA SER A 49 10.32 18.47 9.08
C SER A 49 10.10 18.11 7.61
N THR A 50 10.59 16.95 7.21
CA THR A 50 10.33 16.35 5.89
C THR A 50 9.74 14.96 6.09
N ILE A 51 8.64 14.68 5.41
CA ILE A 51 8.04 13.35 5.32
C ILE A 51 8.43 12.77 3.97
N LEU A 52 9.20 11.68 3.99
CA LEU A 52 9.71 11.02 2.80
C LEU A 52 8.98 9.68 2.59
N PHE A 53 8.22 9.59 1.52
CA PHE A 53 7.63 8.34 1.07
C PHE A 53 8.59 7.60 0.16
N VAL A 54 8.77 6.30 0.42
CA VAL A 54 9.70 5.42 -0.33
C VAL A 54 8.99 4.30 -1.07
N GLY A 55 7.65 4.31 -1.08
CA GLY A 55 6.83 3.29 -1.73
C GLY A 55 5.51 3.84 -2.22
N TYR A 56 4.82 3.04 -3.04
CA TYR A 56 3.51 3.37 -3.59
C TYR A 56 2.49 3.66 -2.49
N GLN A 57 1.66 4.67 -2.74
CA GLN A 57 0.58 5.07 -1.86
C GLN A 57 -0.77 4.82 -2.52
N VAL A 58 -1.55 3.89 -1.96
CA VAL A 58 -2.87 3.52 -2.48
C VAL A 58 -3.83 4.71 -2.40
N PRO A 59 -4.61 5.00 -3.45
CA PRO A 59 -5.63 6.04 -3.44
C PRO A 59 -6.58 5.93 -2.24
N GLY A 60 -6.84 7.06 -1.58
CA GLY A 60 -7.68 7.14 -0.39
C GLY A 60 -6.97 6.87 0.94
N THR A 61 -5.69 6.54 0.95
CA THR A 61 -4.88 6.44 2.18
C THR A 61 -4.35 7.80 2.63
N LEU A 62 -4.00 7.91 3.91
CA LEU A 62 -3.39 9.12 4.45
C LEU A 62 -2.09 9.50 3.71
N GLY A 63 -1.25 8.50 3.41
CA GLY A 63 -0.03 8.74 2.65
C GLY A 63 -0.29 9.29 1.25
N ASN A 64 -1.31 8.77 0.55
CA ASN A 64 -1.73 9.29 -0.75
C ASN A 64 -2.28 10.72 -0.65
N MET A 65 -3.07 11.03 0.36
CA MET A 65 -3.57 12.40 0.59
C MET A 65 -2.41 13.39 0.80
N LEU A 66 -1.41 13.02 1.58
CA LEU A 66 -0.22 13.85 1.81
C LEU A 66 0.58 14.07 0.52
N LEU A 67 0.82 13.01 -0.27
CA LEU A 67 1.52 13.13 -1.57
C LEU A 67 0.76 14.00 -2.57
N ASN A 68 -0.56 14.00 -2.52
CA ASN A 68 -1.42 14.85 -3.36
C ASN A 68 -1.57 16.29 -2.82
N GLY A 69 -0.79 16.67 -1.83
CA GLY A 69 -0.70 18.06 -1.36
C GLY A 69 -1.79 18.48 -0.39
N ALA A 70 -2.38 17.56 0.37
CA ALA A 70 -3.32 17.91 1.43
C ALA A 70 -2.72 18.96 2.36
N LYS A 71 -3.48 20.03 2.63
CA LYS A 71 -3.06 21.13 3.52
C LYS A 71 -3.36 20.85 4.99
N GLU A 72 -4.28 19.94 5.23
CA GLU A 72 -4.65 19.45 6.55
C GLU A 72 -5.08 17.98 6.48
N VAL A 73 -4.87 17.24 7.54
CA VAL A 73 -5.30 15.84 7.67
C VAL A 73 -5.85 15.57 9.06
N LYS A 74 -6.71 14.55 9.18
CA LYS A 74 -7.25 14.12 10.47
C LYS A 74 -6.45 12.96 11.06
N LEU A 75 -5.88 13.16 12.23
CA LEU A 75 -5.15 12.14 12.99
C LEU A 75 -5.69 12.07 14.43
N PHE A 76 -6.14 10.90 14.86
CA PHE A 76 -6.70 10.69 16.22
C PHE A 76 -7.82 11.68 16.60
N GLY A 77 -8.67 12.03 15.61
CA GLY A 77 -9.78 12.97 15.84
C GLY A 77 -9.41 14.46 15.76
N GLU A 78 -8.13 14.80 15.68
CA GLU A 78 -7.64 16.17 15.57
C GLU A 78 -7.30 16.50 14.11
N THR A 79 -7.54 17.75 13.72
CA THR A 79 -7.11 18.29 12.42
C THR A 79 -5.68 18.81 12.57
N ILE A 80 -4.76 18.29 11.76
CA ILE A 80 -3.36 18.65 11.77
C ILE A 80 -3.03 19.37 10.46
N GLU A 81 -2.53 20.60 10.55
CA GLU A 81 -2.03 21.34 9.41
C GLU A 81 -0.76 20.70 8.85
N VAL A 82 -0.62 20.64 7.52
CA VAL A 82 0.55 20.09 6.84
C VAL A 82 1.46 21.23 6.41
N GLN A 83 2.47 21.51 7.21
CA GLN A 83 3.54 22.50 6.95
C GLN A 83 4.88 21.82 6.64
N ALA A 84 5.03 20.55 7.00
CA ALA A 84 6.19 19.74 6.68
C ALA A 84 6.35 19.58 5.16
N LYS A 85 7.59 19.49 4.70
CA LYS A 85 7.87 19.14 3.31
C LYS A 85 7.46 17.68 3.05
N ILE A 86 6.71 17.45 1.98
CA ILE A 86 6.30 16.10 1.56
C ILE A 86 7.10 15.75 0.31
N GLU A 87 7.85 14.65 0.39
CA GLU A 87 8.72 14.16 -0.68
C GLU A 87 8.41 12.71 -1.02
N ASN A 88 8.62 12.35 -2.27
CA ASN A 88 8.55 10.97 -2.76
C ASN A 88 9.89 10.57 -3.38
N LEU A 89 10.44 9.46 -2.94
CA LEU A 89 11.65 8.87 -3.52
C LEU A 89 11.28 7.61 -4.28
N PRO A 90 11.14 7.68 -5.62
CA PRO A 90 10.82 6.51 -6.43
C PRO A 90 12.03 5.56 -6.50
N GLY A 91 11.75 4.28 -6.78
CA GLY A 91 12.78 3.30 -7.09
C GLY A 91 13.36 2.52 -5.90
N ILE A 92 12.89 2.75 -4.67
CA ILE A 92 13.28 1.93 -3.49
C ILE A 92 12.23 0.83 -3.20
N SER A 93 11.25 0.65 -4.08
CA SER A 93 10.26 -0.41 -3.90
C SER A 93 10.92 -1.79 -3.98
N GLY A 94 10.64 -2.64 -3.01
CA GLY A 94 10.97 -4.07 -3.07
C GLY A 94 10.00 -4.89 -3.96
N HIS A 95 8.99 -4.23 -4.52
CA HIS A 95 8.03 -4.87 -5.42
C HIS A 95 8.58 -4.91 -6.84
N ALA A 96 8.37 -6.03 -7.52
CA ALA A 96 8.73 -6.20 -8.92
C ALA A 96 7.85 -5.30 -9.81
N ASP A 97 8.46 -4.69 -10.83
CA ASP A 97 7.74 -3.98 -11.89
C ASP A 97 7.21 -4.96 -12.96
N VAL A 98 6.49 -4.43 -13.96
CA VAL A 98 5.92 -5.22 -15.05
C VAL A 98 6.97 -6.06 -15.78
N ASN A 99 8.15 -5.49 -16.04
CA ASN A 99 9.21 -6.18 -16.77
C ASN A 99 9.80 -7.32 -15.94
N GLN A 100 10.01 -7.09 -14.66
CA GLN A 100 10.50 -8.10 -13.72
C GLN A 100 9.51 -9.25 -13.55
N LEU A 101 8.22 -8.93 -13.42
CA LEU A 101 7.15 -9.94 -13.32
C LEU A 101 7.03 -10.75 -14.61
N THR A 102 7.05 -10.12 -15.78
CA THR A 102 7.02 -10.78 -17.09
C THR A 102 8.22 -11.70 -17.26
N LYS A 103 9.43 -11.20 -16.92
CA LYS A 103 10.64 -12.02 -16.92
C LYS A 103 10.51 -13.20 -15.98
N TRP A 104 10.00 -13.02 -14.77
CA TRP A 104 9.82 -14.09 -13.80
C TRP A 104 8.88 -15.17 -14.35
N VAL A 105 7.73 -14.79 -14.91
CA VAL A 105 6.79 -15.75 -15.56
C VAL A 105 7.46 -16.48 -16.74
N SER A 106 8.29 -15.80 -17.51
CA SER A 106 8.99 -16.38 -18.64
C SER A 106 10.04 -17.43 -18.27
N MET A 107 10.49 -17.46 -17.01
CA MET A 107 11.54 -18.39 -16.54
C MET A 107 11.02 -19.76 -16.12
N PHE A 108 9.70 -19.97 -16.04
CA PHE A 108 9.16 -21.30 -15.70
C PHE A 108 9.43 -22.32 -16.81
N ASP A 109 9.90 -23.50 -16.41
CA ASP A 109 10.10 -24.65 -17.28
C ASP A 109 9.60 -25.92 -16.55
N PRO A 110 8.60 -26.65 -17.07
CA PRO A 110 7.81 -26.29 -18.26
C PRO A 110 6.97 -25.03 -18.08
N LYS A 111 6.59 -24.42 -19.20
CA LYS A 111 5.71 -23.23 -19.17
C LYS A 111 4.39 -23.55 -18.47
N PRO A 112 3.86 -22.63 -17.66
CA PRO A 112 2.56 -22.80 -17.03
C PRO A 112 1.45 -22.85 -18.09
N LYS A 113 0.47 -23.72 -17.90
CA LYS A 113 -0.70 -23.80 -18.80
C LYS A 113 -1.58 -22.55 -18.68
N ARG A 114 -1.61 -21.95 -17.50
CA ARG A 114 -2.36 -20.72 -17.21
C ARG A 114 -1.69 -19.90 -16.11
N VAL A 115 -1.79 -18.57 -16.20
CA VAL A 115 -1.31 -17.61 -15.22
C VAL A 115 -2.50 -16.86 -14.63
N PHE A 116 -2.68 -16.90 -13.33
CA PHE A 116 -3.69 -16.10 -12.62
C PHE A 116 -3.06 -14.86 -12.02
N ILE A 117 -3.56 -13.70 -12.41
CA ILE A 117 -3.11 -12.41 -11.90
C ILE A 117 -4.04 -12.00 -10.77
N VAL A 118 -3.53 -12.01 -9.55
CA VAL A 118 -4.31 -11.73 -8.34
C VAL A 118 -3.67 -10.61 -7.53
N HIS A 119 -4.45 -9.99 -6.65
CA HIS A 119 -3.98 -8.98 -5.70
C HIS A 119 -3.48 -7.68 -6.38
N GLY A 120 -4.40 -6.96 -7.00
CA GLY A 120 -4.15 -5.67 -7.62
C GLY A 120 -5.45 -4.91 -7.87
N GLU A 121 -5.35 -3.71 -8.41
CA GLU A 121 -6.51 -2.98 -8.91
C GLU A 121 -7.05 -3.66 -10.17
N ASP A 122 -8.38 -3.72 -10.33
CA ASP A 122 -9.05 -4.49 -11.38
C ASP A 122 -8.45 -4.20 -12.77
N LYS A 123 -8.35 -2.91 -13.13
CA LYS A 123 -7.78 -2.50 -14.43
C LYS A 123 -6.32 -2.91 -14.61
N VAL A 124 -5.53 -2.85 -13.54
CA VAL A 124 -4.10 -3.18 -13.59
C VAL A 124 -3.90 -4.68 -13.76
N THR A 125 -4.68 -5.50 -13.06
CA THR A 125 -4.61 -6.96 -13.18
C THR A 125 -5.07 -7.43 -14.55
N GLU A 126 -6.15 -6.86 -15.10
CA GLU A 126 -6.62 -7.15 -16.46
C GLU A 126 -5.58 -6.75 -17.52
N GLN A 127 -5.01 -5.56 -17.44
CA GLN A 127 -3.95 -5.10 -18.35
C GLN A 127 -2.71 -5.98 -18.28
N PHE A 128 -2.32 -6.41 -17.08
CA PHE A 128 -1.18 -7.30 -16.93
C PHE A 128 -1.46 -8.72 -17.46
N ALA A 129 -2.69 -9.22 -17.30
CA ALA A 129 -3.08 -10.50 -17.92
C ALA A 129 -3.00 -10.43 -19.46
N ALA A 130 -3.50 -9.35 -20.07
CA ALA A 130 -3.38 -9.11 -21.50
C ALA A 130 -1.91 -9.02 -21.94
N HIS A 131 -1.07 -8.28 -21.20
CA HIS A 131 0.36 -8.16 -21.46
C HIS A 131 1.08 -9.52 -21.43
N ILE A 132 0.81 -10.38 -20.43
CA ILE A 132 1.39 -11.75 -20.36
C ILE A 132 0.96 -12.59 -21.56
N HIS A 133 -0.28 -12.45 -22.00
CA HIS A 133 -0.76 -13.15 -23.19
C HIS A 133 -0.04 -12.67 -24.46
N GLU A 134 0.08 -11.37 -24.64
CA GLU A 134 0.72 -10.77 -25.82
C GLU A 134 2.23 -11.08 -25.90
N GLU A 135 2.94 -10.92 -24.78
CA GLU A 135 4.41 -11.05 -24.73
C GLU A 135 4.89 -12.51 -24.68
N LEU A 136 4.17 -13.38 -23.98
CA LEU A 136 4.62 -14.74 -23.71
C LEU A 136 3.77 -15.82 -24.38
N GLY A 137 2.64 -15.46 -25.01
CA GLY A 137 1.71 -16.43 -25.60
C GLY A 137 1.04 -17.35 -24.58
N LEU A 138 1.03 -16.98 -23.30
CA LEU A 138 0.45 -17.79 -22.22
C LEU A 138 -1.01 -17.40 -21.98
N GLU A 139 -1.83 -18.39 -21.62
CA GLU A 139 -3.16 -18.07 -21.10
C GLU A 139 -3.03 -17.37 -19.74
N ALA A 140 -3.43 -16.11 -19.68
CA ALA A 140 -3.43 -15.32 -18.45
C ALA A 140 -4.84 -14.80 -18.13
N TYR A 141 -5.19 -14.78 -16.86
CA TYR A 141 -6.52 -14.41 -16.41
C TYR A 141 -6.47 -13.63 -15.09
N ALA A 142 -7.20 -12.54 -15.01
CA ALA A 142 -7.40 -11.75 -13.79
C ALA A 142 -8.75 -12.13 -13.17
N PRO A 143 -8.79 -13.01 -12.15
CA PRO A 143 -10.04 -13.51 -11.58
C PRO A 143 -10.71 -12.43 -10.70
N PHE A 144 -12.03 -12.37 -10.78
CA PHE A 144 -12.83 -11.60 -9.84
C PHE A 144 -13.16 -12.42 -8.60
N SER A 145 -13.58 -11.73 -7.55
CA SER A 145 -14.00 -12.38 -6.30
C SER A 145 -15.16 -13.33 -6.55
N GLY A 146 -15.00 -14.59 -6.19
CA GLY A 146 -15.96 -15.68 -6.44
C GLY A 146 -15.76 -16.45 -7.73
N ASP A 147 -14.80 -16.07 -8.60
CA ASP A 147 -14.41 -16.93 -9.72
C ASP A 147 -13.77 -18.22 -9.18
N ALA A 148 -14.15 -19.35 -9.72
CA ALA A 148 -13.57 -20.66 -9.40
C ALA A 148 -13.16 -21.41 -10.66
N PHE A 149 -12.01 -22.06 -10.61
CA PHE A 149 -11.42 -22.80 -11.73
C PHE A 149 -11.06 -24.22 -11.30
N ASP A 150 -11.38 -25.18 -12.16
CA ASP A 150 -10.81 -26.51 -12.07
C ASP A 150 -9.38 -26.47 -12.61
N LEU A 151 -8.40 -26.70 -11.76
CA LEU A 151 -6.98 -26.60 -12.12
C LEU A 151 -6.49 -27.76 -13.00
N LEU A 152 -7.21 -28.87 -13.05
CA LEU A 152 -6.87 -30.02 -13.92
C LEU A 152 -7.31 -29.76 -15.36
N THR A 153 -8.54 -29.29 -15.53
CA THR A 153 -9.15 -29.04 -16.86
C THR A 153 -8.92 -27.62 -17.35
N GLY A 154 -8.65 -26.69 -16.44
CA GLY A 154 -8.58 -25.23 -16.70
C GLY A 154 -9.96 -24.59 -16.89
N ALA A 155 -11.05 -25.32 -16.71
CA ALA A 155 -12.40 -24.80 -16.89
C ALA A 155 -12.77 -23.80 -15.76
N CYS A 156 -13.43 -22.70 -16.12
CA CYS A 156 -14.10 -21.85 -15.13
C CYS A 156 -15.39 -22.55 -14.70
N VAL A 157 -15.47 -22.97 -13.43
CA VAL A 157 -16.62 -23.72 -12.88
C VAL A 157 -17.62 -22.82 -12.18
N ALA A 158 -17.21 -21.61 -11.78
CA ALA A 158 -18.10 -20.58 -11.27
C ALA A 158 -17.57 -19.19 -11.64
N GLN A 159 -18.49 -18.28 -11.96
CA GLN A 159 -18.17 -16.87 -12.22
C GLN A 159 -18.61 -16.03 -11.04
N GLY A 160 -17.68 -15.22 -10.52
CA GLY A 160 -17.94 -14.25 -9.48
C GLY A 160 -18.67 -13.00 -9.98
N SER A 161 -19.02 -12.14 -9.04
CA SER A 161 -19.65 -10.85 -9.37
C SER A 161 -18.65 -9.93 -10.08
N ARG A 162 -19.12 -9.29 -11.14
CA ARG A 162 -18.39 -8.21 -11.84
C ARG A 162 -18.77 -6.82 -11.31
N GLU A 163 -19.66 -6.77 -10.33
CA GLU A 163 -20.02 -5.51 -9.68
C GLU A 163 -18.87 -5.06 -8.78
N ALA A 164 -18.53 -3.78 -8.89
CA ALA A 164 -17.55 -3.18 -7.98
C ALA A 164 -18.08 -3.26 -6.55
N VAL A 165 -17.35 -3.94 -5.67
CA VAL A 165 -17.68 -3.94 -4.25
C VAL A 165 -17.52 -2.50 -3.75
N GLU A 166 -18.62 -1.85 -3.35
CA GLU A 166 -18.53 -0.55 -2.68
C GLU A 166 -17.58 -0.68 -1.50
N LYS A 167 -16.46 0.04 -1.56
CA LYS A 167 -15.53 0.13 -0.42
C LYS A 167 -16.33 0.71 0.75
N LYS A 168 -16.72 -0.14 1.70
CA LYS A 168 -17.33 0.32 2.96
C LYS A 168 -16.41 1.42 3.49
N SER A 169 -16.91 2.65 3.55
CA SER A 169 -16.13 3.80 3.94
C SER A 169 -15.38 3.47 5.23
N THR A 170 -14.12 3.79 5.33
CA THR A 170 -13.25 3.63 6.50
C THR A 170 -13.87 4.15 7.81
N ARG A 171 -14.95 4.92 7.70
CA ARG A 171 -15.77 5.45 8.80
C ARG A 171 -16.47 4.37 9.62
N ALA A 172 -16.85 3.23 9.02
CA ALA A 172 -17.52 2.14 9.75
C ALA A 172 -16.51 1.27 10.53
N VAL A 173 -15.30 1.09 10.01
CA VAL A 173 -14.26 0.29 10.66
C VAL A 173 -13.68 1.05 11.87
N ASN A 174 -13.49 2.36 11.77
CA ASN A 174 -13.01 3.18 12.89
C ASN A 174 -14.01 3.23 14.07
N ASN A 175 -15.33 3.10 13.81
CA ASN A 175 -16.34 3.07 14.88
C ASN A 175 -16.38 1.74 15.64
N ILE A 176 -15.93 0.63 15.03
CA ILE A 176 -15.87 -0.67 15.71
C ILE A 176 -14.67 -0.72 16.66
N PHE A 177 -13.52 -0.20 16.26
CA PHE A 177 -12.34 -0.12 17.12
C PHE A 177 -12.48 0.90 18.26
N ALA A 178 -13.19 2.00 18.07
CA ALA A 178 -13.45 3.00 19.11
C ALA A 178 -14.41 2.51 20.23
N ARG A 179 -15.09 1.38 20.04
CA ARG A 179 -15.97 0.76 21.05
C ARG A 179 -15.32 -0.36 21.86
N LEU A 180 -14.05 -0.68 21.59
CA LEU A 180 -13.30 -1.77 22.22
C LEU A 180 -12.14 -1.26 23.10
N VAL A 181 -12.07 0.04 23.38
CA VAL A 181 -11.10 0.66 24.30
C VAL A 181 -11.86 1.42 25.38
#